data_a3cf15f7070364c0db6cee82f7736760
#
_entry.id   a3cf15f7070364c0db6cee82f7736760
#
_cell.length_a   1.000
_cell.length_b   1.000
_cell.length_c   1.000
_cell.angle_alpha   90.00
_cell.angle_beta   90.00
_cell.angle_gamma   90.00
#
_symmetry.space_group_name_H-M   'P 1'
#
loop_
_entity.id
_entity.type
_entity.pdbx_description
1 polymer ?
#
loop_
_entity_poly.entity_id
_entity_poly.type
_entity_poly.pdbx_seq_one_letter_code
_entity_poly.pdbx_strand_id
1 'polypeptide(L)'
;MKSLWLASLTAVCCSAALATVTVRGQSGDTVDAHVAAAKAAYGADQIGPFNLCNPPAPAGGQRGRGGAPAGPPDRARWHAEPVKVFDNLYFVGQTEYSSWAVTTSAGIIIVDAIWDYSVEDEVAGGLKTLGLNPTDIKYVLVSHGHIDHAGGAKYLQDTFGARVIMSAADWDLIAANNQAWPKPRRDIVATDGQKLTLGDTTLTMYLTPGHTPGTISTLIPVKDRGVPHMVAEWGGTGFNFTLSPDRPQRYWFETYIKSAEHFRDAATKAGADALIANHTNLDGSTKKLPMLASRKAGDPNPYVIGKDGVRRYLTVAYECAKAGLGRL
;
A
#
# COMPACT_ATOMS: atom_id res chain seq x y z
N MET A 1 -11.74 -59.34 -80.48
CA MET A 1 -12.65 -58.23 -80.39
C MET A 1 -12.66 -57.82 -78.92
N LYS A 2 -11.92 -56.77 -78.60
CA LYS A 2 -11.81 -56.21 -77.19
C LYS A 2 -12.26 -54.75 -77.22
N SER A 3 -13.38 -54.47 -76.63
CA SER A 3 -13.91 -53.12 -76.50
C SER A 3 -13.24 -52.39 -75.31
N LEU A 4 -12.61 -51.24 -75.61
CA LEU A 4 -12.11 -50.28 -74.60
C LEU A 4 -13.25 -49.35 -74.19
N TRP A 5 -13.44 -49.27 -72.90
CA TRP A 5 -14.26 -48.24 -72.31
C TRP A 5 -13.34 -47.10 -71.79
N LEU A 6 -13.54 -45.87 -72.32
CA LEU A 6 -12.91 -44.64 -71.75
C LEU A 6 -13.78 -44.12 -70.62
N ALA A 7 -13.18 -43.99 -69.48
CA ALA A 7 -13.77 -43.32 -68.33
C ALA A 7 -13.27 -41.88 -68.32
N SER A 8 -14.19 -40.91 -68.45
CA SER A 8 -13.90 -39.48 -68.31
C SER A 8 -13.87 -39.09 -66.80
N LEU A 9 -12.73 -38.66 -66.31
CA LEU A 9 -12.62 -38.04 -64.99
C LEU A 9 -12.91 -36.55 -65.15
N THR A 10 -14.00 -36.09 -64.56
CA THR A 10 -14.29 -34.62 -64.29
C THR A 10 -13.62 -34.22 -62.98
N ALA A 11 -12.59 -33.38 -63.09
CA ALA A 11 -11.94 -32.78 -61.93
C ALA A 11 -12.78 -31.59 -61.43
N VAL A 12 -13.31 -31.72 -60.21
CA VAL A 12 -13.97 -30.61 -59.50
C VAL A 12 -12.90 -29.83 -58.74
N CYS A 13 -12.56 -28.63 -59.22
CA CYS A 13 -11.70 -27.69 -58.47
C CYS A 13 -12.50 -27.03 -57.32
N CYS A 14 -12.32 -27.50 -56.09
CA CYS A 14 -12.75 -26.79 -54.91
C CYS A 14 -11.75 -25.64 -54.60
N SER A 15 -12.14 -24.41 -54.94
CA SER A 15 -11.41 -23.21 -54.51
C SER A 15 -11.67 -22.98 -53.01
N ALA A 16 -10.74 -23.34 -52.14
CA ALA A 16 -10.77 -23.00 -50.74
C ALA A 16 -10.34 -21.52 -50.61
N ALA A 17 -11.29 -20.65 -50.32
CA ALA A 17 -10.98 -19.28 -49.91
C ALA A 17 -10.38 -19.29 -48.50
N LEU A 18 -9.07 -19.09 -48.41
CA LEU A 18 -8.37 -18.83 -47.13
C LEU A 18 -8.78 -17.44 -46.66
N ALA A 19 -9.74 -17.37 -45.74
CA ALA A 19 -9.98 -16.16 -44.96
C ALA A 19 -8.79 -15.94 -44.01
N THR A 20 -7.88 -15.03 -44.35
CA THR A 20 -6.85 -14.55 -43.42
C THR A 20 -7.52 -13.72 -42.33
N VAL A 21 -7.75 -14.34 -41.19
CA VAL A 21 -8.09 -13.61 -39.96
C VAL A 21 -6.83 -12.86 -39.55
N THR A 22 -6.74 -11.57 -39.90
CA THR A 22 -5.76 -10.68 -39.33
C THR A 22 -6.12 -10.49 -37.85
N VAL A 23 -5.53 -11.27 -36.97
CA VAL A 23 -5.48 -10.95 -35.55
C VAL A 23 -4.63 -9.68 -35.46
N ARG A 24 -5.31 -8.51 -35.41
CA ARG A 24 -4.67 -7.28 -34.93
C ARG A 24 -4.23 -7.58 -33.51
N GLY A 25 -2.93 -7.79 -33.32
CA GLY A 25 -2.32 -7.71 -32.01
C GLY A 25 -2.65 -6.33 -31.43
N GLN A 26 -3.62 -6.28 -30.55
CA GLN A 26 -3.77 -5.11 -29.68
C GLN A 26 -2.44 -5.02 -28.93
N SER A 27 -1.70 -3.93 -29.16
CA SER A 27 -0.54 -3.62 -28.35
C SER A 27 -1.02 -3.60 -26.89
N GLY A 28 -0.54 -4.52 -26.07
CA GLY A 28 -0.98 -4.69 -24.67
C GLY A 28 -0.61 -3.50 -23.75
N ASP A 29 -0.28 -2.35 -24.32
CA ASP A 29 0.22 -1.17 -23.64
C ASP A 29 -0.69 0.06 -23.86
N THR A 30 -2.01 -0.15 -23.95
CA THR A 30 -3.00 0.93 -24.01
C THR A 30 -3.61 1.22 -22.64
N VAL A 31 -4.11 2.44 -22.44
CA VAL A 31 -4.82 2.81 -21.19
C VAL A 31 -5.92 1.81 -20.87
N ASP A 32 -6.76 1.46 -21.87
CA ASP A 32 -7.87 0.53 -21.66
C ASP A 32 -7.40 -0.88 -21.30
N ALA A 33 -6.30 -1.35 -21.89
CA ALA A 33 -5.71 -2.64 -21.56
C ALA A 33 -5.23 -2.68 -20.10
N HIS A 34 -4.58 -1.61 -19.63
CA HIS A 34 -4.14 -1.49 -18.23
C HIS A 34 -5.31 -1.38 -17.26
N VAL A 35 -6.34 -0.60 -17.58
CA VAL A 35 -7.57 -0.54 -16.76
C VAL A 35 -8.26 -1.90 -16.71
N ALA A 36 -8.34 -2.63 -17.81
CA ALA A 36 -8.90 -3.98 -17.86
C ALA A 36 -8.07 -4.98 -17.01
N ALA A 37 -6.72 -4.92 -17.10
CA ALA A 37 -5.82 -5.74 -16.30
C ALA A 37 -5.95 -5.44 -14.80
N ALA A 38 -6.01 -4.17 -14.43
CA ALA A 38 -6.26 -3.76 -13.05
C ALA A 38 -7.62 -4.27 -12.54
N LYS A 39 -8.67 -4.16 -13.36
CA LYS A 39 -10.01 -4.65 -13.01
C LYS A 39 -10.03 -6.17 -12.82
N ALA A 40 -9.32 -6.91 -13.68
CA ALA A 40 -9.18 -8.36 -13.55
C ALA A 40 -8.44 -8.74 -12.25
N ALA A 41 -7.37 -8.00 -11.90
CA ALA A 41 -6.64 -8.20 -10.65
C ALA A 41 -7.46 -7.82 -9.42
N TYR A 42 -8.26 -6.76 -9.50
CA TYR A 42 -9.17 -6.32 -8.43
C TYR A 42 -10.21 -7.39 -8.10
N GLY A 43 -10.74 -8.06 -9.09
CA GLY A 43 -11.63 -9.21 -8.94
C GLY A 43 -12.98 -8.91 -8.28
N ALA A 44 -13.78 -9.96 -8.05
CA ALA A 44 -15.08 -9.86 -7.38
C ALA A 44 -14.94 -9.57 -5.87
N ASP A 45 -13.84 -9.94 -5.27
CA ASP A 45 -13.48 -9.71 -3.87
C ASP A 45 -12.94 -8.29 -3.61
N GLN A 46 -12.82 -7.48 -4.67
CA GLN A 46 -12.47 -6.06 -4.61
C GLN A 46 -11.14 -5.78 -3.90
N ILE A 47 -10.12 -6.59 -4.17
CA ILE A 47 -8.78 -6.42 -3.59
C ILE A 47 -7.98 -5.38 -4.36
N GLY A 48 -7.64 -4.28 -3.72
CA GLY A 48 -6.70 -3.29 -4.25
C GLY A 48 -7.28 -1.88 -4.48
N PRO A 49 -6.42 -0.91 -4.79
CA PRO A 49 -6.79 0.49 -4.93
C PRO A 49 -7.28 0.82 -6.36
N PHE A 50 -8.35 0.18 -6.82
CA PHE A 50 -8.83 0.33 -8.21
C PHE A 50 -9.31 1.74 -8.55
N ASN A 51 -9.66 2.55 -7.54
CA ASN A 51 -9.96 3.98 -7.71
C ASN A 51 -8.81 4.77 -8.33
N LEU A 52 -7.57 4.32 -8.21
CA LEU A 52 -6.41 4.93 -8.88
C LEU A 52 -6.48 4.84 -10.41
N CYS A 53 -7.16 3.84 -10.95
CA CYS A 53 -7.37 3.72 -12.40
C CYS A 53 -8.33 4.77 -12.96
N ASN A 54 -9.20 5.31 -12.11
CA ASN A 54 -10.15 6.36 -12.47
C ASN A 54 -9.88 7.56 -11.56
N PRO A 55 -8.77 8.31 -11.77
CA PRO A 55 -8.51 9.47 -10.96
C PRO A 55 -9.73 10.39 -11.05
N PRO A 56 -10.19 10.98 -9.95
CA PRO A 56 -11.22 11.99 -10.00
C PRO A 56 -10.79 13.04 -11.03
N ALA A 57 -11.72 13.52 -11.84
CA ALA A 57 -11.45 14.65 -12.74
C ALA A 57 -10.69 15.70 -11.92
N PRO A 58 -9.63 16.34 -12.49
CA PRO A 58 -8.90 17.35 -11.77
C PRO A 58 -9.94 18.28 -11.17
N ALA A 59 -9.98 18.37 -9.85
CA ALA A 59 -10.90 19.25 -9.17
C ALA A 59 -10.59 20.65 -9.69
N GLY A 60 -11.36 21.06 -10.68
CA GLY A 60 -11.35 22.41 -11.22
C GLY A 60 -11.80 23.32 -10.10
N GLY A 61 -10.87 23.95 -9.46
CA GLY A 61 -11.14 24.81 -8.31
C GLY A 61 -10.47 24.24 -7.05
N GLN A 62 -9.51 25.00 -6.57
CA GLN A 62 -9.07 25.01 -5.21
C GLN A 62 -10.22 24.54 -4.30
N ARG A 63 -10.05 23.40 -3.60
CA ARG A 63 -10.79 23.23 -2.35
C ARG A 63 -10.49 24.50 -1.58
N GLY A 64 -11.55 25.34 -1.46
CA GLY A 64 -11.40 26.65 -0.90
C GLY A 64 -10.59 26.55 0.37
N ARG A 65 -9.63 27.45 0.50
CA ARG A 65 -9.08 27.86 1.77
C ARG A 65 -10.19 28.53 2.60
N GLY A 66 -11.21 27.79 2.94
CA GLY A 66 -11.93 28.02 4.17
C GLY A 66 -10.87 27.83 5.24
N GLY A 67 -10.56 28.85 6.01
CA GLY A 67 -9.54 28.79 7.04
C GLY A 67 -9.73 27.49 7.81
N ALA A 68 -8.68 26.67 7.89
CA ALA A 68 -8.73 25.47 8.69
C ALA A 68 -9.22 25.88 10.07
N PRO A 69 -10.17 25.16 10.69
CA PRO A 69 -10.57 25.45 12.06
C PRO A 69 -9.31 25.61 12.91
N ALA A 70 -9.25 26.63 13.73
CA ALA A 70 -8.12 26.82 14.65
C ALA A 70 -8.15 25.68 15.66
N GLY A 71 -7.32 24.65 15.46
CA GLY A 71 -7.22 23.48 16.32
C GLY A 71 -7.52 22.14 15.64
N PRO A 72 -7.32 21.03 16.37
CA PRO A 72 -7.60 19.69 15.85
C PRO A 72 -9.10 19.50 15.59
N PRO A 73 -9.47 18.59 14.66
CA PRO A 73 -10.87 18.21 14.46
C PRO A 73 -11.47 17.60 15.74
N ASP A 74 -12.81 17.60 15.82
CA ASP A 74 -13.52 16.90 16.89
C ASP A 74 -13.07 15.42 16.95
N ARG A 75 -12.77 14.93 18.16
CA ARG A 75 -12.31 13.57 18.43
C ARG A 75 -13.25 12.52 17.83
N ALA A 76 -14.54 12.72 17.89
CA ALA A 76 -15.53 11.79 17.33
C ALA A 76 -15.39 11.56 15.82
N ARG A 77 -14.69 12.43 15.11
CA ARG A 77 -14.49 12.33 13.66
C ARG A 77 -13.28 11.47 13.26
N TRP A 78 -12.33 11.29 14.17
CA TRP A 78 -11.07 10.61 13.86
C TRP A 78 -10.74 9.45 14.80
N HIS A 79 -11.32 9.38 15.98
CA HIS A 79 -11.06 8.29 16.94
C HIS A 79 -11.51 6.94 16.39
N ALA A 80 -10.66 5.93 16.57
CA ALA A 80 -10.97 4.53 16.31
C ALA A 80 -10.53 3.66 17.49
N GLU A 81 -11.36 2.68 17.85
CA GLU A 81 -11.00 1.72 18.89
C GLU A 81 -9.75 0.92 18.49
N PRO A 82 -8.76 0.77 19.38
CA PRO A 82 -7.58 -0.02 19.10
C PRO A 82 -7.92 -1.51 19.07
N VAL A 83 -7.32 -2.26 18.12
CA VAL A 83 -7.67 -3.66 17.87
C VAL A 83 -6.42 -4.53 17.75
N LYS A 84 -6.42 -5.70 18.42
CA LYS A 84 -5.43 -6.75 18.15
C LYS A 84 -5.75 -7.41 16.81
N VAL A 85 -4.83 -7.30 15.83
CA VAL A 85 -5.02 -7.80 14.46
C VAL A 85 -4.37 -9.17 14.28
N PHE A 86 -3.15 -9.33 14.75
CA PHE A 86 -2.42 -10.59 14.85
C PHE A 86 -1.88 -10.77 16.26
N ASP A 87 -1.22 -11.88 16.55
CA ASP A 87 -0.68 -12.12 17.88
C ASP A 87 0.31 -11.03 18.32
N ASN A 88 1.04 -10.46 17.36
CA ASN A 88 2.07 -9.44 17.55
C ASN A 88 1.85 -8.16 16.70
N LEU A 89 0.69 -7.96 16.11
CA LEU A 89 0.36 -6.74 15.34
C LEU A 89 -0.97 -6.17 15.83
N TYR A 90 -0.99 -4.86 16.12
CA TYR A 90 -2.13 -4.14 16.65
C TYR A 90 -2.40 -2.89 15.83
N PHE A 91 -3.67 -2.57 15.61
CA PHE A 91 -4.09 -1.29 15.07
C PHE A 91 -4.26 -0.29 16.22
N VAL A 92 -3.60 0.85 16.09
CA VAL A 92 -3.64 1.98 17.03
C VAL A 92 -3.75 3.32 16.29
N GLY A 93 -4.43 3.31 15.16
CA GLY A 93 -4.62 4.48 14.28
C GLY A 93 -5.97 5.15 14.45
N GLN A 94 -6.27 6.03 13.51
CA GLN A 94 -7.52 6.77 13.40
C GLN A 94 -8.52 6.05 12.48
N THR A 95 -9.74 6.60 12.34
CA THR A 95 -10.76 6.10 11.41
C THR A 95 -10.28 6.08 9.96
N GLU A 96 -9.41 7.01 9.54
CA GLU A 96 -8.90 7.12 8.17
C GLU A 96 -7.42 6.75 8.05
N TYR A 97 -6.60 7.11 9.05
CA TYR A 97 -5.15 6.97 9.01
C TYR A 97 -4.69 5.83 9.90
N SER A 98 -3.96 4.88 9.32
CA SER A 98 -3.51 3.72 10.07
C SER A 98 -2.22 4.00 10.84
N SER A 99 -2.14 3.47 12.04
CA SER A 99 -0.90 3.26 12.79
C SER A 99 -0.89 1.83 13.30
N TRP A 100 0.23 1.16 13.14
CA TRP A 100 0.38 -0.24 13.49
C TRP A 100 1.45 -0.42 14.55
N ALA A 101 1.14 -1.15 15.61
CA ALA A 101 2.11 -1.49 16.64
C ALA A 101 2.53 -2.97 16.49
N VAL A 102 3.81 -3.19 16.25
CA VAL A 102 4.42 -4.52 16.19
C VAL A 102 5.09 -4.79 17.53
N THR A 103 4.57 -5.73 18.32
CA THR A 103 5.18 -6.16 19.58
C THR A 103 6.24 -7.21 19.33
N THR A 104 7.33 -7.13 20.06
CA THR A 104 8.47 -8.06 20.03
C THR A 104 8.91 -8.44 21.44
N SER A 105 9.82 -9.40 21.58
CA SER A 105 10.41 -9.75 22.88
C SER A 105 11.26 -8.64 23.51
N ALA A 106 11.59 -7.56 22.78
CA ALA A 106 12.46 -6.46 23.25
C ALA A 106 11.80 -5.07 23.17
N GLY A 107 10.50 -5.00 22.88
CA GLY A 107 9.77 -3.75 22.81
C GLY A 107 8.82 -3.66 21.64
N ILE A 108 8.44 -2.45 21.26
CA ILE A 108 7.41 -2.16 20.26
C ILE A 108 8.01 -1.33 19.12
N ILE A 109 7.65 -1.66 17.89
CA ILE A 109 7.88 -0.85 16.69
C ILE A 109 6.54 -0.28 16.25
N ILE A 110 6.45 1.04 16.13
CA ILE A 110 5.29 1.71 15.53
C ILE A 110 5.55 1.90 14.04
N VAL A 111 4.59 1.54 13.20
CA VAL A 111 4.58 1.83 11.76
C VAL A 111 3.52 2.89 11.52
N ASP A 112 3.96 4.06 11.08
CA ASP A 112 3.27 5.35 10.98
C ASP A 112 2.80 5.94 12.33
N ALA A 113 3.03 7.23 12.48
CA ALA A 113 2.76 7.97 13.72
C ALA A 113 1.49 8.84 13.65
N ILE A 114 0.75 8.76 12.55
CA ILE A 114 -0.46 9.56 12.31
C ILE A 114 -0.28 11.07 12.54
N TRP A 115 -1.34 11.80 12.81
CA TRP A 115 -1.32 13.24 13.07
C TRP A 115 -0.78 13.57 14.45
N ASP A 116 -0.14 14.73 14.59
CA ASP A 116 0.40 15.25 15.85
C ASP A 116 -0.67 15.48 16.93
N TYR A 117 -1.89 15.85 16.52
CA TYR A 117 -2.99 16.10 17.46
C TYR A 117 -3.64 14.83 18.04
N SER A 118 -3.37 13.66 17.47
CA SER A 118 -4.06 12.41 17.83
C SER A 118 -3.13 11.30 18.32
N VAL A 119 -1.82 11.41 18.08
CA VAL A 119 -0.85 10.36 18.40
C VAL A 119 -0.83 9.96 19.88
N GLU A 120 -1.02 10.92 20.81
CA GLU A 120 -1.08 10.64 22.24
C GLU A 120 -2.30 9.77 22.58
N ASP A 121 -3.46 10.14 22.04
CA ASP A 121 -4.73 9.45 22.30
C ASP A 121 -4.77 8.09 21.63
N GLU A 122 -4.48 8.03 20.31
CA GLU A 122 -4.63 6.81 19.52
C GLU A 122 -3.46 5.85 19.74
N VAL A 123 -2.22 6.31 19.60
CA VAL A 123 -1.08 5.41 19.69
C VAL A 123 -0.76 5.09 21.16
N ALA A 124 -0.46 6.08 21.98
CA ALA A 124 -0.07 5.80 23.36
C ALA A 124 -1.28 5.36 24.22
N GLY A 125 -2.43 5.99 24.05
CA GLY A 125 -3.69 5.61 24.71
C GLY A 125 -4.19 4.24 24.24
N GLY A 126 -4.17 4.00 22.93
CA GLY A 126 -4.57 2.72 22.34
C GLY A 126 -3.71 1.55 22.82
N LEU A 127 -2.38 1.72 22.92
CA LEU A 127 -1.51 0.71 23.52
C LEU A 127 -1.92 0.39 24.97
N LYS A 128 -2.18 1.42 25.80
CA LYS A 128 -2.63 1.23 27.18
C LYS A 128 -3.97 0.46 27.24
N THR A 129 -4.91 0.80 26.38
CA THR A 129 -6.21 0.11 26.26
C THR A 129 -6.04 -1.35 25.93
N LEU A 130 -5.03 -1.69 25.11
CA LEU A 130 -4.67 -3.06 24.74
C LEU A 130 -3.82 -3.79 25.82
N GLY A 131 -3.54 -3.15 26.95
CA GLY A 131 -2.70 -3.72 28.02
C GLY A 131 -1.20 -3.70 27.70
N LEU A 132 -0.77 -2.90 26.71
CA LEU A 132 0.62 -2.72 26.32
C LEU A 132 1.20 -1.45 26.95
N ASN A 133 2.50 -1.44 27.23
CA ASN A 133 3.15 -0.30 27.83
C ASN A 133 3.77 0.61 26.76
N PRO A 134 3.33 1.88 26.60
CA PRO A 134 3.91 2.80 25.61
C PRO A 134 5.40 3.09 25.81
N THR A 135 5.95 2.92 27.03
CA THR A 135 7.39 3.10 27.29
C THR A 135 8.25 2.02 26.61
N ASP A 136 7.62 0.96 26.13
CA ASP A 136 8.28 -0.10 25.35
C ASP A 136 8.44 0.24 23.88
N ILE A 137 7.93 1.40 23.40
CA ILE A 137 8.18 1.87 22.04
C ILE A 137 9.66 2.18 21.87
N LYS A 138 10.32 1.46 20.95
CA LYS A 138 11.74 1.61 20.63
C LYS A 138 11.99 2.27 19.28
N TYR A 139 11.10 2.01 18.32
CA TYR A 139 11.21 2.56 16.97
C TYR A 139 9.87 3.08 16.45
N VAL A 140 9.95 4.11 15.62
CA VAL A 140 8.86 4.62 14.79
C VAL A 140 9.33 4.57 13.35
N LEU A 141 8.83 3.63 12.58
CA LEU A 141 9.03 3.55 11.13
C LEU A 141 7.93 4.35 10.44
N VAL A 142 8.30 5.44 9.81
CA VAL A 142 7.37 6.29 9.06
C VAL A 142 7.42 5.90 7.59
N SER A 143 6.27 5.49 7.05
CA SER A 143 6.15 5.03 5.65
C SER A 143 6.49 6.14 4.67
N HIS A 144 6.08 7.39 4.96
CA HIS A 144 6.43 8.57 4.17
C HIS A 144 6.21 9.89 4.91
N GLY A 145 6.79 10.97 4.38
CA GLY A 145 6.91 12.26 5.04
C GLY A 145 5.66 13.16 5.01
N HIS A 146 4.46 12.68 4.73
CA HIS A 146 3.25 13.47 4.91
C HIS A 146 2.87 13.55 6.40
N ILE A 147 2.19 14.66 6.78
CA ILE A 147 1.86 14.94 8.19
C ILE A 147 0.93 13.89 8.81
N ASP A 148 0.04 13.31 8.04
CA ASP A 148 -0.89 12.25 8.45
C ASP A 148 -0.20 10.89 8.74
N HIS A 149 1.12 10.78 8.49
CA HIS A 149 1.96 9.62 8.81
C HIS A 149 3.15 9.99 9.70
N ALA A 150 3.71 11.19 9.51
CA ALA A 150 4.89 11.67 10.24
C ALA A 150 4.59 12.59 11.42
N GLY A 151 3.36 13.12 11.51
CA GLY A 151 3.00 14.22 12.43
C GLY A 151 3.25 13.90 13.89
N GLY A 152 2.88 12.72 14.32
CA GLY A 152 3.06 12.26 15.71
C GLY A 152 4.46 11.74 16.04
N ALA A 153 5.35 11.60 15.06
CA ALA A 153 6.66 10.96 15.27
C ALA A 153 7.52 11.72 16.30
N LYS A 154 7.42 13.08 16.33
CA LYS A 154 8.13 13.88 17.34
C LYS A 154 7.64 13.59 18.75
N TYR A 155 6.33 13.46 18.97
CA TYR A 155 5.77 13.11 20.27
C TYR A 155 6.32 11.76 20.76
N LEU A 156 6.34 10.74 19.90
CA LEU A 156 6.86 9.41 20.26
C LEU A 156 8.37 9.44 20.52
N GLN A 157 9.12 10.25 19.74
CA GLN A 157 10.56 10.43 19.94
C GLN A 157 10.88 11.12 21.27
N ASP A 158 10.19 12.22 21.60
CA ASP A 158 10.49 13.02 22.76
C ASP A 158 9.96 12.40 24.07
N THR A 159 8.79 11.74 24.01
CA THR A 159 8.12 11.20 25.21
C THR A 159 8.69 9.83 25.60
N PHE A 160 8.97 8.96 24.62
CA PHE A 160 9.37 7.60 24.88
C PHE A 160 10.82 7.29 24.48
N GLY A 161 11.54 8.26 23.92
CA GLY A 161 12.90 8.05 23.43
C GLY A 161 12.97 7.15 22.19
N ALA A 162 11.85 7.01 21.46
CA ALA A 162 11.78 6.18 20.27
C ALA A 162 12.68 6.71 19.17
N ARG A 163 13.35 5.82 18.46
CA ARG A 163 14.18 6.19 17.29
C ARG A 163 13.32 6.22 16.03
N VAL A 164 13.33 7.36 15.32
CA VAL A 164 12.53 7.57 14.12
C VAL A 164 13.30 7.14 12.88
N ILE A 165 12.64 6.35 12.03
CA ILE A 165 13.19 5.80 10.79
C ILE A 165 12.39 6.36 9.61
N MET A 166 13.08 6.98 8.66
CA MET A 166 12.56 7.42 7.36
C MET A 166 13.64 7.25 6.30
N SER A 167 13.26 7.27 5.03
CA SER A 167 14.25 7.37 3.95
C SER A 167 14.95 8.73 3.93
N ALA A 168 16.12 8.83 3.29
CA ALA A 168 16.82 10.10 3.15
C ALA A 168 15.95 11.16 2.47
N ALA A 169 15.24 10.78 1.39
CA ALA A 169 14.44 11.70 0.61
C ALA A 169 13.23 12.26 1.40
N ASP A 170 12.63 11.46 2.27
CA ASP A 170 11.50 11.92 3.07
C ASP A 170 11.94 12.66 4.34
N TRP A 171 13.11 12.38 4.89
CA TRP A 171 13.73 13.27 5.86
C TRP A 171 13.96 14.67 5.28
N ASP A 172 14.42 14.76 4.03
CA ASP A 172 14.62 16.03 3.33
C ASP A 172 13.29 16.70 2.99
N LEU A 173 12.27 15.90 2.63
CA LEU A 173 10.90 16.38 2.35
C LEU A 173 10.29 17.07 3.57
N ILE A 174 10.35 16.44 4.75
CA ILE A 174 9.79 17.05 5.97
C ILE A 174 10.61 18.25 6.43
N ALA A 175 11.92 18.24 6.24
CA ALA A 175 12.79 19.38 6.58
C ALA A 175 12.49 20.62 5.72
N ALA A 176 12.20 20.39 4.42
CA ALA A 176 11.83 21.46 3.49
C ALA A 176 10.38 21.94 3.64
N ASN A 177 9.55 21.22 4.37
CA ASN A 177 8.14 21.57 4.56
C ASN A 177 7.99 22.73 5.56
N ASN A 178 7.41 23.87 5.09
CA ASN A 178 7.22 25.07 5.87
C ASN A 178 5.94 25.07 6.73
N GLN A 179 5.15 24.01 6.70
CA GLN A 179 3.97 23.90 7.56
C GLN A 179 4.37 23.80 9.04
N ALA A 180 3.60 24.47 9.88
CA ALA A 180 3.87 24.52 11.33
C ALA A 180 3.29 23.28 12.04
N TRP A 181 3.99 22.14 11.93
CA TRP A 181 3.73 20.95 12.73
C TRP A 181 5.02 20.44 13.38
N PRO A 182 4.94 19.73 14.52
CA PRO A 182 6.12 19.26 15.25
C PRO A 182 6.88 18.19 14.45
N LYS A 183 8.05 18.53 13.92
CA LYS A 183 8.88 17.59 13.13
C LYS A 183 9.86 16.83 14.03
N PRO A 184 9.99 15.52 13.86
CA PRO A 184 10.99 14.75 14.59
C PRO A 184 12.39 15.14 14.17
N ARG A 185 13.36 14.94 15.07
CA ARG A 185 14.79 15.06 14.74
C ARG A 185 15.16 13.91 13.82
N ARG A 186 15.94 14.20 12.76
CA ARG A 186 16.50 13.19 11.88
C ARG A 186 17.33 12.19 12.67
N ASP A 187 17.00 10.91 12.57
CA ASP A 187 17.65 9.87 13.37
C ASP A 187 18.15 8.75 12.45
N ILE A 188 17.34 7.76 12.09
CA ILE A 188 17.76 6.64 11.25
C ILE A 188 17.33 6.89 9.80
N VAL A 189 18.27 6.68 8.87
CA VAL A 189 18.00 6.74 7.44
C VAL A 189 17.85 5.31 6.93
N ALA A 190 16.64 4.97 6.46
CA ALA A 190 16.36 3.69 5.85
C ALA A 190 16.95 3.58 4.44
N THR A 191 17.40 2.39 4.10
CA THR A 191 17.86 2.01 2.75
C THR A 191 17.06 0.83 2.22
N ASP A 192 17.09 0.63 0.89
CA ASP A 192 16.35 -0.46 0.26
C ASP A 192 16.82 -1.83 0.72
N GLY A 193 15.86 -2.71 1.05
CA GLY A 193 16.14 -4.04 1.58
C GLY A 193 16.68 -4.07 3.01
N GLN A 194 16.76 -2.92 3.70
CA GLN A 194 17.27 -2.86 5.07
C GLN A 194 16.36 -3.63 6.03
N LYS A 195 17.00 -4.37 6.93
CA LYS A 195 16.35 -5.10 8.01
C LYS A 195 16.40 -4.32 9.31
N LEU A 196 15.29 -4.27 10.01
CA LEU A 196 15.19 -3.78 11.39
C LEU A 196 14.84 -4.95 12.31
N THR A 197 15.78 -5.36 13.14
CA THR A 197 15.55 -6.41 14.13
C THR A 197 15.37 -5.81 15.52
N LEU A 198 14.28 -6.17 16.18
CA LEU A 198 14.03 -5.88 17.59
C LEU A 198 13.57 -7.18 18.27
N GLY A 199 14.35 -7.67 19.23
CA GLY A 199 14.06 -8.95 19.87
C GLY A 199 13.97 -10.11 18.87
N ASP A 200 12.84 -10.78 18.87
CA ASP A 200 12.54 -11.96 18.04
C ASP A 200 11.92 -11.62 16.67
N THR A 201 11.76 -10.35 16.34
CA THR A 201 11.07 -9.92 15.14
C THR A 201 11.97 -9.07 14.24
N THR A 202 11.97 -9.36 12.93
CA THR A 202 12.75 -8.62 11.92
C THR A 202 11.82 -8.13 10.82
N LEU A 203 11.66 -6.81 10.71
CA LEU A 203 10.99 -6.14 9.59
C LEU A 203 11.99 -5.94 8.45
N THR A 204 11.51 -5.96 7.20
CA THR A 204 12.33 -5.60 6.03
C THR A 204 11.69 -4.41 5.32
N MET A 205 12.45 -3.33 5.18
CA MET A 205 12.02 -2.08 4.54
C MET A 205 12.45 -2.05 3.07
N TYR A 206 11.58 -1.59 2.19
CA TYR A 206 11.85 -1.41 0.77
C TYR A 206 11.57 0.03 0.39
N LEU A 207 12.48 0.66 -0.35
CA LEU A 207 12.23 1.98 -0.90
C LEU A 207 11.28 1.86 -2.10
N THR A 208 10.13 2.48 -1.99
CA THR A 208 9.06 2.44 -3.00
C THR A 208 8.61 3.86 -3.38
N PRO A 209 9.55 4.71 -3.89
CA PRO A 209 9.23 6.09 -4.24
C PRO A 209 8.11 6.17 -5.27
N GLY A 210 7.38 7.28 -5.24
CA GLY A 210 6.25 7.54 -6.13
C GLY A 210 5.23 8.43 -5.43
N HIS A 211 4.56 7.94 -4.41
CA HIS A 211 3.65 8.74 -3.57
C HIS A 211 4.39 9.93 -2.95
N THR A 212 5.54 9.68 -2.34
CA THR A 212 6.58 10.66 -2.00
C THR A 212 7.91 10.23 -2.61
N PRO A 213 8.93 11.13 -2.62
CA PRO A 213 10.27 10.78 -3.09
C PRO A 213 10.93 9.64 -2.30
N GLY A 214 10.52 9.41 -1.07
CA GLY A 214 11.16 8.48 -0.16
C GLY A 214 10.24 7.44 0.47
N THR A 215 9.05 7.21 -0.07
CA THR A 215 8.12 6.19 0.45
C THR A 215 8.82 4.87 0.75
N ILE A 216 8.48 4.28 1.90
CA ILE A 216 8.93 2.97 2.36
C ILE A 216 7.73 2.03 2.41
N SER A 217 7.88 0.83 1.86
CA SER A 217 6.96 -0.29 2.06
C SER A 217 7.65 -1.37 2.90
N THR A 218 6.90 -2.13 3.70
CA THR A 218 7.48 -2.97 4.74
C THR A 218 6.93 -4.38 4.70
N LEU A 219 7.79 -5.39 4.88
CA LEU A 219 7.41 -6.76 5.17
C LEU A 219 7.52 -7.01 6.68
N ILE A 220 6.42 -7.48 7.29
CA ILE A 220 6.28 -7.65 8.73
C ILE A 220 5.89 -9.10 9.03
N PRO A 221 6.76 -9.90 9.69
CA PRO A 221 6.39 -11.24 10.12
C PRO A 221 5.42 -11.18 11.30
N VAL A 222 4.32 -11.91 11.19
CA VAL A 222 3.29 -11.95 12.22
C VAL A 222 2.84 -13.38 12.48
N LYS A 223 2.03 -13.59 13.53
CA LYS A 223 1.37 -14.86 13.78
C LYS A 223 -0.12 -14.63 14.02
N ASP A 224 -0.94 -15.53 13.55
CA ASP A 224 -2.35 -15.59 13.88
C ASP A 224 -2.65 -16.89 14.62
N ARG A 225 -2.92 -16.82 15.93
CA ARG A 225 -3.12 -18.00 16.77
C ARG A 225 -1.95 -18.98 16.65
N GLY A 226 -0.72 -18.44 16.63
CA GLY A 226 0.52 -19.20 16.51
C GLY A 226 0.92 -19.58 15.08
N VAL A 227 0.04 -19.45 14.09
CA VAL A 227 0.34 -19.75 12.68
C VAL A 227 1.10 -18.57 12.06
N PRO A 228 2.29 -18.80 11.46
CA PRO A 228 3.08 -17.75 10.84
C PRO A 228 2.43 -17.19 9.56
N HIS A 229 2.47 -15.86 9.42
CA HIS A 229 2.08 -15.12 8.23
C HIS A 229 3.11 -14.04 7.93
N MET A 230 3.12 -13.55 6.70
CA MET A 230 3.91 -12.39 6.28
C MET A 230 2.97 -11.30 5.79
N VAL A 231 2.98 -10.16 6.49
CA VAL A 231 2.22 -8.98 6.09
C VAL A 231 3.04 -8.14 5.13
N ALA A 232 2.43 -7.74 4.02
CA ALA A 232 2.92 -6.69 3.15
C ALA A 232 2.21 -5.37 3.51
N GLU A 233 2.97 -4.35 3.89
CA GLU A 233 2.50 -2.98 4.08
C GLU A 233 2.92 -2.16 2.87
N TRP A 234 1.94 -1.60 2.11
CA TRP A 234 2.21 -0.70 1.00
C TRP A 234 2.19 0.75 1.47
N GLY A 235 3.36 1.35 1.62
CA GLY A 235 3.58 2.60 2.34
C GLY A 235 3.13 3.88 1.64
N GLY A 236 2.64 3.83 0.38
CA GLY A 236 2.16 5.03 -0.31
C GLY A 236 1.35 4.72 -1.55
N THR A 237 0.01 4.76 -1.44
CA THR A 237 -0.89 4.28 -2.49
C THR A 237 -1.27 5.37 -3.49
N GLY A 238 -1.54 6.62 -3.05
CA GLY A 238 -2.07 7.69 -3.89
C GLY A 238 -1.04 8.26 -4.88
N PHE A 239 -1.51 8.83 -6.00
CA PHE A 239 -0.67 9.54 -6.98
C PHE A 239 -0.48 11.01 -6.62
N ASN A 240 -0.15 11.31 -5.35
CA ASN A 240 0.05 12.66 -4.82
C ASN A 240 1.49 13.15 -5.09
N PHE A 241 1.92 13.12 -6.33
CA PHE A 241 3.29 13.36 -6.72
C PHE A 241 3.84 14.73 -6.33
N THR A 242 5.06 14.76 -5.84
CA THR A 242 5.83 16.00 -5.59
C THR A 242 6.45 16.48 -6.91
N LEU A 243 5.72 17.33 -7.64
CA LEU A 243 6.13 17.78 -8.96
C LEU A 243 7.24 18.85 -8.89
N SER A 244 8.19 18.78 -9.81
CA SER A 244 9.22 19.79 -10.06
C SER A 244 9.58 19.81 -11.56
N PRO A 245 10.28 20.83 -12.09
CA PRO A 245 10.64 20.89 -13.51
C PRO A 245 11.45 19.67 -14.00
N ASP A 246 12.32 19.15 -13.17
CA ASP A 246 13.17 17.96 -13.43
C ASP A 246 12.46 16.63 -13.10
N ARG A 247 11.34 16.68 -12.38
CA ARG A 247 10.52 15.51 -12.01
C ARG A 247 9.05 15.76 -12.32
N PRO A 248 8.68 15.78 -13.60
CA PRO A 248 7.30 15.97 -14.03
C PRO A 248 6.44 14.72 -13.70
N GLN A 249 5.15 14.80 -13.94
CA GLN A 249 4.20 13.72 -13.65
C GLN A 249 4.60 12.38 -14.28
N ARG A 250 5.13 12.39 -15.51
CA ARG A 250 5.66 11.20 -16.20
C ARG A 250 6.74 10.50 -15.38
N TYR A 251 7.72 11.25 -14.88
CA TYR A 251 8.79 10.72 -14.04
C TYR A 251 8.24 9.96 -12.82
N TRP A 252 7.22 10.51 -12.18
CA TRP A 252 6.64 9.91 -10.99
C TRP A 252 5.79 8.68 -11.29
N PHE A 253 5.04 8.65 -12.41
CA PHE A 253 4.36 7.42 -12.82
C PHE A 253 5.35 6.30 -13.15
N GLU A 254 6.41 6.60 -13.89
CA GLU A 254 7.46 5.62 -14.22
C GLU A 254 8.16 5.11 -12.94
N THR A 255 8.40 5.99 -11.97
CA THR A 255 8.98 5.65 -10.67
C THR A 255 8.03 4.76 -9.86
N TYR A 256 6.77 5.14 -9.76
CA TYR A 256 5.75 4.37 -9.03
C TYR A 256 5.55 2.96 -9.63
N ILE A 257 5.52 2.85 -10.95
CA ILE A 257 5.44 1.56 -11.67
C ILE A 257 6.58 0.63 -11.24
N LYS A 258 7.82 1.13 -11.25
CA LYS A 258 9.01 0.37 -10.82
C LYS A 258 8.91 -0.02 -9.35
N SER A 259 8.44 0.88 -8.49
CA SER A 259 8.25 0.62 -7.06
C SER A 259 7.20 -0.45 -6.79
N ALA A 260 6.06 -0.39 -7.49
CA ALA A 260 5.01 -1.39 -7.36
C ALA A 260 5.47 -2.78 -7.83
N GLU A 261 6.24 -2.85 -8.90
CA GLU A 261 6.85 -4.09 -9.39
C GLU A 261 7.88 -4.62 -8.39
N HIS A 262 8.82 -3.77 -7.95
CA HIS A 262 9.86 -4.12 -6.97
C HIS A 262 9.28 -4.71 -5.69
N PHE A 263 8.29 -4.05 -5.09
CA PHE A 263 7.69 -4.52 -3.84
C PHE A 263 6.80 -5.74 -4.06
N ARG A 264 6.10 -5.86 -5.20
CA ARG A 264 5.34 -7.06 -5.56
C ARG A 264 6.23 -8.29 -5.63
N ASP A 265 7.41 -8.16 -6.24
CA ASP A 265 8.38 -9.25 -6.35
C ASP A 265 8.97 -9.60 -4.98
N ALA A 266 9.31 -8.59 -4.15
CA ALA A 266 9.78 -8.80 -2.79
C ALA A 266 8.73 -9.50 -1.91
N ALA A 267 7.47 -9.04 -1.93
CA ALA A 267 6.35 -9.63 -1.20
C ALA A 267 6.07 -11.08 -1.65
N THR A 268 6.11 -11.32 -2.96
CA THR A 268 5.95 -12.67 -3.53
C THR A 268 7.07 -13.61 -3.07
N LYS A 269 8.33 -13.16 -3.14
CA LYS A 269 9.49 -13.94 -2.69
C LYS A 269 9.44 -14.24 -1.20
N ALA A 270 8.96 -13.29 -0.40
CA ALA A 270 8.77 -13.47 1.05
C ALA A 270 7.55 -14.34 1.40
N GLY A 271 6.71 -14.68 0.43
CA GLY A 271 5.49 -15.44 0.63
C GLY A 271 4.41 -14.67 1.37
N ALA A 272 4.37 -13.34 1.23
CA ALA A 272 3.39 -12.48 1.87
C ALA A 272 1.96 -12.92 1.52
N ASP A 273 1.14 -13.12 2.54
CA ASP A 273 -0.22 -13.63 2.45
C ASP A 273 -1.25 -12.79 3.22
N ALA A 274 -0.77 -11.75 3.90
CA ALA A 274 -1.60 -10.73 4.55
C ALA A 274 -1.20 -9.34 4.07
N LEU A 275 -2.14 -8.38 4.13
CA LEU A 275 -1.93 -7.03 3.63
C LEU A 275 -2.53 -6.00 4.57
N ILE A 276 -1.74 -4.95 4.82
CA ILE A 276 -2.15 -3.71 5.48
C ILE A 276 -1.72 -2.51 4.65
N ALA A 277 -2.31 -1.36 4.93
CA ALA A 277 -1.93 -0.08 4.32
C ALA A 277 -1.93 1.03 5.37
N ASN A 278 -1.40 2.17 4.98
CA ASN A 278 -1.32 3.37 5.81
C ASN A 278 -2.64 4.18 5.87
N HIS A 279 -3.66 3.82 5.09
CA HIS A 279 -5.02 4.32 5.19
C HIS A 279 -6.03 3.18 5.27
N THR A 280 -6.98 3.26 6.16
CA THR A 280 -7.95 2.20 6.46
C THR A 280 -8.87 1.81 5.31
N ASN A 281 -9.12 2.75 4.37
CA ASN A 281 -9.93 2.51 3.18
C ASN A 281 -9.16 1.80 2.06
N LEU A 282 -7.82 1.75 2.11
CA LEU A 282 -7.00 1.18 1.05
C LEU A 282 -6.79 -0.33 1.18
N ASP A 283 -6.80 -0.84 2.41
CA ASP A 283 -6.67 -2.27 2.70
C ASP A 283 -7.99 -2.91 3.17
N GLY A 284 -9.05 -2.11 3.28
CA GLY A 284 -10.36 -2.54 3.76
C GLY A 284 -10.45 -2.62 5.29
N SER A 285 -9.53 -2.01 6.04
CA SER A 285 -9.53 -1.97 7.51
C SER A 285 -10.84 -1.43 8.08
N THR A 286 -11.50 -0.48 7.40
CA THR A 286 -12.83 0.02 7.78
C THR A 286 -13.88 -1.10 7.96
N LYS A 287 -13.73 -2.21 7.25
CA LYS A 287 -14.58 -3.40 7.36
C LYS A 287 -13.93 -4.50 8.21
N LYS A 288 -12.61 -4.69 8.07
CA LYS A 288 -11.86 -5.78 8.71
C LYS A 288 -11.72 -5.62 10.22
N LEU A 289 -11.51 -4.36 10.70
CA LEU A 289 -11.37 -4.10 12.14
C LEU A 289 -12.63 -4.49 12.94
N PRO A 290 -13.86 -4.10 12.53
CA PRO A 290 -15.07 -4.58 13.17
C PRO A 290 -15.26 -6.11 13.11
N MET A 291 -14.82 -6.76 12.03
CA MET A 291 -14.88 -8.22 11.93
C MET A 291 -14.00 -8.93 12.96
N LEU A 292 -12.83 -8.36 13.27
CA LEU A 292 -11.93 -8.90 14.30
C LEU A 292 -12.55 -8.86 15.69
N ALA A 293 -13.29 -7.80 16.04
CA ALA A 293 -13.98 -7.67 17.32
C ALA A 293 -15.04 -8.77 17.55
N SER A 294 -15.63 -9.31 16.49
CA SER A 294 -16.63 -10.39 16.52
C SER A 294 -16.07 -11.77 16.14
N ARG A 295 -14.76 -11.88 15.87
CA ARG A 295 -14.10 -13.10 15.35
C ARG A 295 -14.13 -14.22 16.39
N LYS A 296 -14.70 -15.36 16.02
CA LYS A 296 -14.78 -16.57 16.86
C LYS A 296 -13.57 -17.50 16.66
N ALA A 297 -13.44 -18.48 17.53
CA ALA A 297 -12.49 -19.56 17.35
C ALA A 297 -12.82 -20.30 16.03
N GLY A 298 -11.81 -20.49 15.15
CA GLY A 298 -12.00 -21.12 13.83
C GLY A 298 -12.22 -20.14 12.67
N ASP A 299 -12.70 -18.90 12.93
CA ASP A 299 -12.87 -17.92 11.86
C ASP A 299 -11.51 -17.49 11.29
N PRO A 300 -11.40 -17.30 9.96
CA PRO A 300 -10.18 -16.80 9.34
C PRO A 300 -9.88 -15.36 9.77
N ASN A 301 -8.60 -14.97 9.75
CA ASN A 301 -8.23 -13.59 9.94
C ASN A 301 -8.55 -12.79 8.66
N PRO A 302 -9.35 -11.70 8.72
CA PRO A 302 -9.76 -10.96 7.52
C PRO A 302 -8.60 -10.24 6.81
N TYR A 303 -7.45 -10.09 7.47
CA TYR A 303 -6.25 -9.53 6.85
C TYR A 303 -5.43 -10.56 6.07
N VAL A 304 -5.65 -11.86 6.30
CA VAL A 304 -5.02 -12.95 5.53
C VAL A 304 -5.83 -13.15 4.25
N ILE A 305 -5.37 -12.50 3.18
CA ILE A 305 -6.02 -12.51 1.86
C ILE A 305 -5.37 -13.51 0.89
N GLY A 306 -4.38 -14.26 1.37
CA GLY A 306 -3.59 -15.21 0.60
C GLY A 306 -2.53 -14.54 -0.28
N LYS A 307 -1.53 -15.32 -0.69
CA LYS A 307 -0.42 -14.84 -1.53
C LYS A 307 -0.89 -14.24 -2.86
N ASP A 308 -1.92 -14.84 -3.46
CA ASP A 308 -2.51 -14.31 -4.69
C ASP A 308 -3.21 -12.97 -4.44
N GLY A 309 -3.92 -12.80 -3.32
CA GLY A 309 -4.55 -11.55 -2.94
C GLY A 309 -3.54 -10.40 -2.80
N VAL A 310 -2.41 -10.64 -2.12
CA VAL A 310 -1.32 -9.65 -1.99
C VAL A 310 -0.75 -9.28 -3.36
N ARG A 311 -0.45 -10.29 -4.20
CA ARG A 311 0.05 -10.07 -5.55
C ARG A 311 -0.93 -9.27 -6.39
N ARG A 312 -2.24 -9.57 -6.34
CA ARG A 312 -3.30 -8.86 -7.07
C ARG A 312 -3.42 -7.42 -6.61
N TYR A 313 -3.36 -7.13 -5.31
CA TYR A 313 -3.39 -5.77 -4.79
C TYR A 313 -2.30 -4.89 -5.43
N LEU A 314 -1.05 -5.37 -5.40
CA LEU A 314 0.08 -4.64 -5.97
C LEU A 314 0.02 -4.58 -7.52
N THR A 315 -0.60 -5.59 -8.16
CA THR A 315 -0.88 -5.54 -9.60
C THR A 315 -1.91 -4.46 -9.95
N VAL A 316 -2.95 -4.26 -9.14
CA VAL A 316 -3.89 -3.16 -9.33
C VAL A 316 -3.17 -1.80 -9.26
N ALA A 317 -2.32 -1.59 -8.25
CA ALA A 317 -1.54 -0.36 -8.12
C ALA A 317 -0.62 -0.13 -9.34
N TYR A 318 0.08 -1.17 -9.76
CA TYR A 318 0.97 -1.17 -10.95
C TYR A 318 0.21 -0.83 -12.25
N GLU A 319 -0.88 -1.52 -12.52
CA GLU A 319 -1.64 -1.35 -13.77
C GLU A 319 -2.36 0.01 -13.81
N CYS A 320 -2.88 0.48 -12.68
CA CYS A 320 -3.48 1.81 -12.60
C CYS A 320 -2.42 2.92 -12.82
N ALA A 321 -1.20 2.73 -12.35
CA ALA A 321 -0.10 3.67 -12.62
C ALA A 321 0.28 3.69 -14.12
N LYS A 322 0.32 2.52 -14.78
CA LYS A 322 0.52 2.43 -16.24
C LYS A 322 -0.60 3.09 -17.03
N ALA A 323 -1.85 2.90 -16.61
CA ALA A 323 -2.99 3.61 -17.19
C ALA A 323 -2.87 5.13 -17.00
N GLY A 324 -2.40 5.59 -15.84
CA GLY A 324 -2.12 6.99 -15.56
C GLY A 324 -1.03 7.56 -16.46
N LEU A 325 0.07 6.83 -16.64
CA LEU A 325 1.17 7.19 -17.54
C LEU A 325 0.68 7.30 -19.01
N GLY A 326 -0.14 6.36 -19.46
CA GLY A 326 -0.67 6.34 -20.81
C GLY A 326 -1.64 7.47 -21.14
N ARG A 327 -2.14 8.23 -20.13
CA ARG A 327 -3.00 9.40 -20.30
C ARG A 327 -2.24 10.72 -20.46
N LEU A 328 -0.91 10.73 -20.25
CA LEU A 328 -0.03 11.90 -20.43
C LEU A 328 0.42 12.06 -21.89
#